data_7eb18fcca83f567ab84317d24d83bed2
#
_entry.id   7eb18fcca83f567ab84317d24d83bed2
#
_cell.length_a   1.000
_cell.length_b   1.000
_cell.length_c   1.000
_cell.angle_alpha   90.00
_cell.angle_beta   90.00
_cell.angle_gamma   90.00
#
_symmetry.space_group_name_H-M   'P 1'
#
loop_
_entity.id
_entity.type
_entity.pdbx_description
1 polymer ?
#
loop_
_entity_poly.entity_id
_entity_poly.type
_entity_poly.pdbx_seq_one_letter_code
_entity_poly.pdbx_strand_id
1 'polypeptide(L)' 'MQMPNKLFTYKESVLSKLPIILKNIEHGNCTVIELYQRIQKDVSSICEFMDALDCLYALGKIEYDDEQEVLQIVN' A
#
# COMPACT_ATOMS: atom_id res chain seq x y z
N MET A 1 17.21 -16.19 -18.18
CA MET A 1 17.27 -14.86 -18.03
C MET A 1 16.07 -14.20 -17.60
N GLN A 2 14.99 -14.82 -17.48
CA GLN A 2 13.75 -14.18 -17.14
C GLN A 2 13.61 -13.92 -15.65
N MET A 3 14.31 -14.67 -14.83
CA MET A 3 14.13 -14.58 -13.38
C MET A 3 14.41 -13.18 -12.81
N PRO A 4 15.54 -12.55 -13.14
CA PRO A 4 15.79 -11.21 -12.64
C PRO A 4 14.71 -10.22 -13.10
N ASN A 5 14.23 -10.40 -14.32
CA ASN A 5 13.21 -9.51 -14.85
C ASN A 5 11.90 -9.67 -14.10
N LYS A 6 11.53 -10.88 -13.72
CA LYS A 6 10.30 -11.10 -12.98
C LYS A 6 10.35 -10.43 -11.61
N LEU A 7 11.46 -10.58 -10.91
CA LEU A 7 11.61 -9.98 -9.60
C LEU A 7 11.57 -8.47 -9.69
N PHE A 8 12.25 -7.92 -10.68
CA PHE A 8 12.28 -6.50 -10.90
C PHE A 8 10.88 -5.96 -11.20
N THR A 9 10.14 -6.68 -12.03
CA THR A 9 8.78 -6.30 -12.38
C THR A 9 7.86 -6.28 -11.16
N TYR A 10 8.02 -7.25 -10.26
CA TYR A 10 7.22 -7.27 -9.04
C TYR A 10 7.49 -6.04 -8.19
N LYS A 11 8.77 -5.70 -7.99
CA LYS A 11 9.13 -4.52 -7.21
C LYS A 11 8.58 -3.24 -7.82
N GLU A 12 8.66 -3.12 -9.14
CA GLU A 12 8.10 -1.97 -9.83
C GLU A 12 6.60 -1.89 -9.63
N SER A 13 5.93 -3.03 -9.68
CA SER A 13 4.50 -3.08 -9.48
C SER A 13 4.12 -2.62 -8.07
N VAL A 14 4.84 -3.11 -7.07
CA VAL A 14 4.61 -2.68 -5.68
C VAL A 14 4.79 -1.18 -5.55
N LEU A 15 5.89 -0.64 -6.08
CA LEU A 15 6.17 0.78 -5.98
C LEU A 15 5.12 1.63 -6.67
N SER A 16 4.55 1.13 -7.76
CA SER A 16 3.53 1.89 -8.48
C SER A 16 2.23 2.02 -7.69
N LYS A 17 2.04 1.21 -6.66
CA LYS A 17 0.83 1.28 -5.83
C LYS A 17 0.93 2.29 -4.70
N LEU A 18 2.15 2.75 -4.38
CA LEU A 18 2.32 3.66 -3.25
C LEU A 18 1.52 4.95 -3.40
N PRO A 19 1.55 5.63 -4.56
CA PRO A 19 0.73 6.84 -4.72
C PRO A 19 -0.77 6.56 -4.62
N ILE A 20 -1.20 5.41 -5.12
CA ILE A 20 -2.62 5.04 -5.06
C ILE A 20 -3.08 4.91 -3.63
N ILE A 21 -2.27 4.24 -2.80
CA ILE A 21 -2.59 4.04 -1.40
C ILE A 21 -2.62 5.38 -0.66
N LEU A 22 -1.60 6.19 -0.87
CA LEU A 22 -1.52 7.50 -0.21
C LEU A 22 -2.71 8.36 -0.55
N LYS A 23 -3.09 8.37 -1.82
CA LYS A 23 -4.21 9.19 -2.27
C LYS A 23 -5.52 8.74 -1.62
N ASN A 24 -5.69 7.42 -1.48
CA ASN A 24 -6.90 6.92 -0.85
C ASN A 24 -6.98 7.27 0.63
N ILE A 25 -5.85 7.23 1.33
CA ILE A 25 -5.83 7.58 2.75
C ILE A 25 -6.01 9.09 2.93
N GLU A 26 -5.48 9.89 2.00
CA GLU A 26 -5.67 11.34 2.02
C GLU A 26 -7.14 11.74 1.99
N HIS A 27 -7.95 10.98 1.27
CA HIS A 27 -9.37 11.28 1.16
C HIS A 27 -10.15 10.94 2.43
N GLY A 28 -9.54 10.22 3.35
CA GLY A 28 -10.17 9.87 4.62
C GLY A 28 -9.48 8.67 5.22
N ASN A 29 -9.15 8.76 6.50
CA ASN A 29 -8.55 7.64 7.21
C ASN A 29 -9.45 6.42 7.11
N CYS A 30 -8.85 5.24 7.02
CA CYS A 30 -9.61 4.02 6.82
C CYS A 30 -8.89 2.85 7.45
N THR A 31 -9.63 1.79 7.71
CA THR A 31 -9.04 0.54 8.19
C THR A 31 -8.29 -0.11 7.03
N VAL A 32 -7.41 -1.06 7.37
CA VAL A 32 -6.66 -1.80 6.35
C VAL A 32 -7.62 -2.51 5.40
N ILE A 33 -8.68 -3.10 5.94
CA ILE A 33 -9.67 -3.83 5.13
C ILE A 33 -10.40 -2.88 4.19
N GLU A 34 -10.81 -1.73 4.69
CA GLU A 34 -11.48 -0.73 3.85
C GLU A 34 -10.58 -0.26 2.72
N LEU A 35 -9.32 -0.02 3.04
CA LEU A 35 -8.36 0.40 2.03
C LEU A 35 -8.20 -0.67 0.95
N TYR A 36 -8.04 -1.92 1.38
CA TYR A 36 -7.91 -3.01 0.43
C TYR A 36 -9.14 -3.09 -0.49
N GLN A 37 -10.33 -2.97 0.09
CA GLN A 37 -11.55 -3.02 -0.70
C GLN A 37 -11.62 -1.90 -1.73
N ARG A 38 -11.09 -0.73 -1.39
CA ARG A 38 -11.10 0.41 -2.32
C ARG A 38 -10.16 0.20 -3.51
N ILE A 39 -9.03 -0.44 -3.28
CA ILE A 39 -7.99 -0.53 -4.31
C ILE A 39 -7.72 -1.94 -4.80
N GLN A 40 -8.56 -2.92 -4.43
CA GLN A 40 -8.24 -4.31 -4.78
C GLN A 40 -8.16 -4.55 -6.28
N LYS A 41 -8.85 -3.77 -7.08
CA LYS A 41 -8.75 -3.92 -8.53
C LYS A 41 -7.48 -3.28 -9.09
N ASP A 42 -6.79 -2.50 -8.29
CA ASP A 42 -5.54 -1.87 -8.71
C ASP A 42 -4.30 -2.68 -8.31
N VAL A 43 -4.49 -3.72 -7.49
CA VAL A 43 -3.38 -4.58 -7.06
C VAL A 43 -3.60 -5.99 -7.59
N SER A 44 -2.50 -6.70 -7.84
CA SER A 44 -2.57 -8.06 -8.39
C SER A 44 -2.92 -9.10 -7.35
N SER A 45 -2.61 -8.83 -6.08
CA SER A 45 -2.82 -9.80 -5.01
C SER A 45 -2.79 -9.08 -3.68
N ILE A 46 -3.22 -9.79 -2.64
CA ILE A 46 -3.13 -9.25 -1.28
C ILE A 46 -1.67 -9.10 -0.87
N CYS A 47 -0.79 -9.96 -1.37
CA CYS A 47 0.63 -9.86 -1.06
C CYS A 47 1.22 -8.56 -1.60
N GLU A 48 0.86 -8.19 -2.81
CA GLU A 48 1.32 -6.92 -3.39
C GLU A 48 0.82 -5.75 -2.54
N PHE A 49 -0.42 -5.80 -2.12
CA PHE A 49 -1.01 -4.77 -1.27
C PHE A 49 -0.24 -4.65 0.06
N MET A 50 0.01 -5.79 0.72
CA MET A 50 0.71 -5.78 2.00
C MET A 50 2.14 -5.28 1.86
N ASP A 51 2.83 -5.69 0.79
CA ASP A 51 4.18 -5.22 0.55
C ASP A 51 4.22 -3.71 0.31
N ALA A 52 3.22 -3.18 -0.38
CA ALA A 52 3.14 -1.73 -0.61
C ALA A 52 2.90 -0.99 0.70
N LEU A 53 2.03 -1.52 1.57
CA LEU A 53 1.81 -0.92 2.89
C LEU A 53 3.08 -0.92 3.71
N ASP A 54 3.79 -2.06 3.72
CA ASP A 54 5.04 -2.16 4.48
C ASP A 54 6.06 -1.14 3.99
N CYS A 55 6.11 -0.93 2.69
CA CYS A 55 6.98 0.08 2.10
C CYS A 55 6.67 1.46 2.64
N LEU A 56 5.40 1.82 2.66
CA LEU A 56 4.98 3.14 3.14
C LEU A 56 5.27 3.32 4.62
N TYR A 57 5.10 2.26 5.42
CA TYR A 57 5.49 2.29 6.82
C TYR A 57 7.00 2.53 6.96
N ALA A 58 7.78 1.79 6.20
CA ALA A 58 9.24 1.90 6.27
C ALA A 58 9.71 3.29 5.86
N LEU A 59 9.00 3.92 4.93
CA LEU A 59 9.33 5.28 4.49
C LEU A 59 8.79 6.35 5.42
N GLY A 60 8.03 5.96 6.43
CA GLY A 60 7.47 6.93 7.39
C GLY A 60 6.35 7.77 6.81
N LYS A 61 5.67 7.27 5.79
CA LYS A 61 4.61 8.04 5.13
C LYS A 61 3.24 7.79 5.72
N ILE A 62 3.03 6.65 6.34
CA ILE A 62 1.76 6.32 6.97
C ILE A 62 2.02 5.76 8.36
N GLU A 63 1.00 5.81 9.18
CA GLU A 63 1.03 5.20 10.50
C GLU A 63 -0.35 4.63 10.81
N TYR A 64 -0.39 3.76 11.80
CA TYR A 64 -1.62 3.13 12.22
C TYR A 64 -2.06 3.72 13.56
N ASP A 65 -3.30 4.20 13.62
CA ASP A 65 -3.86 4.73 14.85
C ASP A 65 -4.54 3.58 15.60
N ASP A 66 -3.93 3.14 16.69
CA ASP A 66 -4.44 2.00 17.46
C ASP A 66 -5.80 2.26 18.08
N GLU A 67 -6.07 3.51 18.44
CA GLU A 67 -7.34 3.83 19.09
C GLU A 67 -8.51 3.76 18.12
N GLN A 68 -8.32 4.34 16.95
CA GLN A 68 -9.37 4.34 15.94
C GLN A 68 -9.27 3.18 14.97
N GLU A 69 -8.14 2.47 15.02
CA GLU A 69 -7.87 1.31 14.17
C GLU A 69 -7.88 1.67 12.68
N VAL A 70 -7.31 2.82 12.36
CA VAL A 70 -7.26 3.29 10.98
C VAL A 70 -5.84 3.68 10.58
N LEU A 71 -5.60 3.62 9.28
CA LEU A 71 -4.37 4.12 8.68
C LEU A 71 -4.51 5.61 8.45
N GLN A 72 -3.42 6.33 8.66
CA GLN A 72 -3.42 7.77 8.44
C GLN A 72 -2.08 8.23 7.88
N ILE A 73 -2.11 9.35 7.19
CA ILE A 73 -0.90 9.95 6.61
C ILE A 73 -0.09 10.58 7.73
N VAL A 74 1.22 10.41 7.67
CA VAL A 74 2.13 11.09 8.59
C VAL A 74 2.45 12.46 7.99
N ASN A 75 2.26 13.48 8.78
CA ASN A 75 2.58 14.86 8.33
C ASN A 75 3.89 15.35 8.90
#